data_377928aff2986420c79b91297c5ec917
#
_entry.id   377928aff2986420c79b91297c5ec917
#
_cell.length_a   1.000
_cell.length_b   1.000
_cell.length_c   1.000
_cell.angle_alpha   90.00
_cell.angle_beta   90.00
_cell.angle_gamma   90.00
#
_symmetry.space_group_name_H-M   'P 1'
#
loop_
_entity.id
_entity.type
_entity.pdbx_description
1 polymer ?
#
loop_
_entity_poly.entity_id
_entity_poly.type
_entity_poly.pdbx_seq_one_letter_code
_entity_poly.pdbx_strand_id
1 'polypeptide(L)'
;MIMAYAIAADLGLSKRCSTIDVSRGSSDAAVVKVTSGKVTDARYVADGLEFTFHPASLPLRVPEAARIGASLIPLGHRLGYEAIYLHGLPAGACTLSINDQPIGNYTSAILESKLELENIESTPQYRQALQVMELNAKRNIEVVVPLRDLWRAQKTLLRTRRELAASPDDAALKKRITAYERKLANVEEQIAELETKSRVFEEEIYKINQPQALQFRIVRQTP
;
A
#
# COMPACT_ATOMS: atom_id res chain seq x y z
N MET A 1 3.11 14.80 -1.12
CA MET A 1 3.44 13.51 -1.76
C MET A 1 4.89 13.46 -2.26
N ILE A 2 5.41 14.46 -3.00
CA ILE A 2 6.80 14.53 -3.46
C ILE A 2 7.80 14.41 -2.30
N MET A 3 7.57 15.15 -1.19
CA MET A 3 8.38 15.03 0.02
C MET A 3 8.34 13.64 0.66
N ALA A 4 7.15 13.01 0.70
CA ALA A 4 7.03 11.66 1.23
C ALA A 4 7.81 10.64 0.38
N TYR A 5 7.83 10.81 -0.94
CA TYR A 5 8.66 10.00 -1.83
C TYR A 5 10.16 10.20 -1.58
N ALA A 6 10.61 11.45 -1.44
CA ALA A 6 12.01 11.75 -1.17
C ALA A 6 12.47 11.11 0.14
N ILE A 7 11.67 11.26 1.21
CA ILE A 7 11.94 10.63 2.52
C ILE A 7 11.98 9.10 2.39
N ALA A 8 11.02 8.51 1.70
CA ALA A 8 10.97 7.06 1.50
C ALA A 8 12.19 6.55 0.73
N ALA A 9 12.62 7.27 -0.31
CA ALA A 9 13.80 6.95 -1.10
C ALA A 9 15.10 7.07 -0.28
N ASP A 10 15.23 8.12 0.54
CA ASP A 10 16.38 8.33 1.42
C ASP A 10 16.47 7.28 2.54
N LEU A 11 15.32 6.79 3.02
CA LEU A 11 15.24 5.68 3.98
C LEU A 11 15.50 4.30 3.35
N GLY A 12 15.82 4.25 2.06
CA GLY A 12 16.16 3.01 1.36
C GLY A 12 14.97 2.08 1.08
N LEU A 13 13.74 2.61 1.10
CA LEU A 13 12.56 1.83 0.71
C LEU A 13 12.71 1.33 -0.73
N SER A 14 12.44 0.02 -0.91
CA SER A 14 12.60 -0.65 -2.20
C SER A 14 11.83 0.07 -3.32
N LYS A 15 12.49 0.26 -4.44
CA LYS A 15 11.88 0.86 -5.65
C LYS A 15 10.98 -0.14 -6.39
N ARG A 16 11.07 -1.43 -6.09
CA ARG A 16 10.35 -2.51 -6.79
C ARG A 16 9.84 -3.51 -5.77
N CYS A 17 8.56 -3.86 -5.85
CA CYS A 17 8.02 -4.94 -5.05
C CYS A 17 8.53 -6.28 -5.55
N SER A 18 8.42 -6.55 -6.85
CA SER A 18 8.90 -7.78 -7.44
C SER A 18 9.00 -7.71 -8.97
N THR A 19 9.96 -8.43 -9.51
CA THR A 19 9.99 -8.83 -10.92
C THR A 19 10.24 -10.34 -10.96
N ILE A 20 9.36 -11.07 -11.62
CA ILE A 20 9.43 -12.52 -11.77
C ILE A 20 9.69 -12.82 -13.24
N ASP A 21 10.78 -13.49 -13.52
CA ASP A 21 11.16 -13.95 -14.87
C ASP A 21 11.22 -15.47 -14.84
N VAL A 22 10.38 -16.12 -15.62
CA VAL A 22 10.32 -17.58 -15.73
C VAL A 22 10.63 -17.98 -17.15
N SER A 23 11.64 -18.82 -17.34
CA SER A 23 12.05 -19.36 -18.61
C SER A 23 12.16 -20.88 -18.59
N ARG A 24 12.06 -21.51 -19.77
CA ARG A 24 12.22 -22.95 -19.91
C ARG A 24 13.70 -23.30 -20.01
N GLY A 25 14.16 -24.13 -19.11
CA GLY A 25 15.53 -24.67 -19.14
C GLY A 25 15.71 -25.82 -20.12
N SER A 26 16.92 -26.33 -20.22
CA SER A 26 17.31 -27.39 -21.16
C SER A 26 16.59 -28.73 -20.95
N SER A 27 16.01 -28.98 -19.78
CA SER A 27 15.31 -30.23 -19.42
C SER A 27 13.81 -29.99 -19.17
N ASP A 28 13.19 -29.01 -19.79
CA ASP A 28 11.82 -28.54 -19.53
C ASP A 28 11.58 -28.04 -18.08
N ALA A 29 12.62 -28.01 -17.25
CA ALA A 29 12.53 -27.43 -15.92
C ALA A 29 12.35 -25.91 -16.01
N ALA A 30 11.54 -25.36 -15.14
CA ALA A 30 11.39 -23.91 -15.03
C ALA A 30 12.63 -23.29 -14.39
N VAL A 31 13.25 -22.32 -15.07
CA VAL A 31 14.32 -21.48 -14.53
C VAL A 31 13.70 -20.15 -14.12
N VAL A 32 13.84 -19.81 -12.83
CA VAL A 32 13.20 -18.64 -12.25
C VAL A 32 14.24 -17.65 -11.75
N LYS A 33 14.05 -16.38 -12.13
CA LYS A 33 14.74 -15.23 -11.54
C LYS A 33 13.72 -14.32 -10.87
N VAL A 34 13.96 -13.93 -9.64
CA VAL A 34 13.09 -13.01 -8.91
C VAL A 34 13.92 -11.94 -8.21
N THR A 35 13.47 -10.69 -8.26
CA THR A 35 14.21 -9.57 -7.64
C THR A 35 13.91 -9.41 -6.16
N SER A 36 12.71 -9.81 -5.71
CA SER A 36 12.27 -9.74 -4.31
C SER A 36 11.21 -10.80 -4.06
N GLY A 37 11.22 -11.40 -2.88
CA GLY A 37 10.38 -12.56 -2.55
C GLY A 37 11.00 -13.88 -3.02
N LYS A 38 10.17 -14.91 -3.14
CA LYS A 38 10.60 -16.26 -3.52
C LYS A 38 9.54 -16.89 -4.43
N VAL A 39 9.98 -17.61 -5.45
CA VAL A 39 9.11 -18.48 -6.27
C VAL A 39 9.41 -19.94 -5.93
N THR A 40 8.37 -20.73 -5.78
CA THR A 40 8.42 -22.19 -5.57
C THR A 40 7.53 -22.90 -6.56
N ASP A 41 7.72 -24.21 -6.72
CA ASP A 41 6.87 -25.12 -7.50
C ASP A 41 6.66 -24.70 -8.96
N ALA A 42 7.63 -23.98 -9.53
CA ALA A 42 7.56 -23.51 -10.90
C ALA A 42 7.73 -24.71 -11.85
N ARG A 43 6.72 -24.92 -12.71
CA ARG A 43 6.72 -26.01 -13.68
C ARG A 43 5.92 -25.65 -14.92
N TYR A 44 6.42 -26.07 -16.07
CA TYR A 44 5.64 -26.07 -17.27
C TYR A 44 4.66 -27.26 -17.26
N VAL A 45 3.42 -27.00 -17.61
CA VAL A 45 2.38 -27.99 -17.82
C VAL A 45 2.06 -28.08 -19.31
N ALA A 46 1.27 -29.07 -19.73
CA ALA A 46 1.00 -29.33 -21.15
C ALA A 46 0.55 -28.03 -21.90
N ASP A 47 -0.33 -27.26 -21.30
CA ASP A 47 -0.92 -26.05 -21.92
C ASP A 47 -0.50 -24.74 -21.26
N GLY A 48 0.59 -24.70 -20.47
CA GLY A 48 0.96 -23.46 -19.80
C GLY A 48 2.07 -23.56 -18.76
N LEU A 49 1.93 -22.78 -17.70
CA LEU A 49 2.90 -22.61 -16.62
C LEU A 49 2.19 -22.43 -15.28
N GLU A 50 2.71 -23.04 -14.24
CA GLU A 50 2.27 -22.87 -12.86
C GLU A 50 3.44 -22.57 -11.94
N PHE A 51 3.24 -21.70 -10.95
CA PHE A 51 4.21 -21.45 -9.88
C PHE A 51 3.54 -20.79 -8.67
N THR A 52 4.18 -20.90 -7.51
CA THR A 52 3.78 -20.18 -6.29
C THR A 52 4.77 -19.06 -6.02
N PHE A 53 4.27 -17.84 -5.89
CA PHE A 53 5.06 -16.68 -5.51
C PHE A 53 4.79 -16.29 -4.05
N HIS A 54 5.86 -16.09 -3.29
CA HIS A 54 5.86 -15.60 -1.91
C HIS A 54 6.41 -14.18 -1.90
N PRO A 55 5.56 -13.13 -1.96
CA PRO A 55 6.01 -11.75 -1.98
C PRO A 55 6.73 -11.37 -0.69
N ALA A 56 7.76 -10.53 -0.78
CA ALA A 56 8.40 -9.94 0.39
C ALA A 56 7.69 -8.68 0.90
N SER A 57 6.90 -8.03 0.05
CA SER A 57 6.14 -6.82 0.37
C SER A 57 4.88 -6.70 -0.49
N LEU A 58 3.94 -5.90 -0.04
CA LEU A 58 2.77 -5.50 -0.83
C LEU A 58 3.11 -4.28 -1.73
N PRO A 59 2.47 -4.15 -2.90
CA PRO A 59 2.64 -2.97 -3.75
C PRO A 59 2.09 -1.72 -3.08
N LEU A 60 2.80 -0.59 -3.24
CA LEU A 60 2.32 0.69 -2.72
C LEU A 60 1.07 1.13 -3.47
N ARG A 61 0.01 1.43 -2.73
CA ARG A 61 -1.21 2.04 -3.29
C ARG A 61 -1.20 3.55 -3.12
N VAL A 62 -1.64 4.25 -4.17
CA VAL A 62 -1.78 5.71 -4.16
C VAL A 62 -3.25 6.05 -3.93
N PRO A 63 -3.61 6.79 -2.86
CA PRO A 63 -4.98 7.23 -2.63
C PRO A 63 -5.50 8.08 -3.78
N GLU A 64 -6.81 7.98 -4.07
CA GLU A 64 -7.46 8.76 -5.15
C GLU A 64 -7.17 10.26 -5.03
N ALA A 65 -7.30 10.83 -3.84
CA ALA A 65 -7.02 12.24 -3.58
C ALA A 65 -5.56 12.66 -3.91
N ALA A 66 -4.67 11.70 -4.07
CA ALA A 66 -3.25 11.93 -4.37
C ALA A 66 -2.88 11.60 -5.82
N ARG A 67 -3.82 11.10 -6.64
CA ARG A 67 -3.58 10.61 -8.01
C ARG A 67 -2.97 11.68 -8.92
N ILE A 68 -3.48 12.92 -8.90
CA ILE A 68 -2.93 14.03 -9.70
C ILE A 68 -1.47 14.31 -9.33
N GLY A 69 -1.15 14.38 -8.03
CA GLY A 69 0.23 14.57 -7.58
C GLY A 69 1.14 13.38 -7.89
N ALA A 70 0.58 12.17 -7.92
CA ALA A 70 1.31 10.94 -8.24
C ALA A 70 1.59 10.79 -9.74
N SER A 71 0.80 11.42 -10.61
CA SER A 71 1.04 11.41 -12.06
C SER A 71 2.25 12.26 -12.48
N LEU A 72 2.59 13.29 -11.71
CA LEU A 72 3.79 14.11 -11.94
C LEU A 72 5.08 13.32 -11.67
N ILE A 73 5.02 12.40 -10.73
CA ILE A 73 6.05 11.40 -10.48
C ILE A 73 5.31 10.07 -10.45
N PRO A 74 5.59 9.10 -11.31
CA PRO A 74 4.89 7.81 -11.33
C PRO A 74 5.18 7.02 -10.04
N LEU A 75 4.62 7.52 -8.92
CA LEU A 75 4.96 7.12 -7.56
C LEU A 75 4.61 5.65 -7.31
N GLY A 76 3.42 5.22 -7.75
CA GLY A 76 3.00 3.82 -7.66
C GLY A 76 3.98 2.90 -8.38
N HIS A 77 4.33 3.23 -9.61
CA HIS A 77 5.30 2.49 -10.41
C HIS A 77 6.72 2.49 -9.80
N ARG A 78 7.14 3.60 -9.18
CA ARG A 78 8.48 3.69 -8.56
C ARG A 78 8.62 2.92 -7.26
N LEU A 79 7.57 2.83 -6.46
CA LEU A 79 7.59 2.19 -5.14
C LEU A 79 6.79 0.89 -5.07
N GLY A 80 6.00 0.57 -6.08
CA GLY A 80 5.12 -0.59 -6.09
C GLY A 80 5.24 -1.43 -7.35
N TYR A 81 6.31 -1.29 -8.13
CA TYR A 81 6.47 -1.97 -9.41
C TYR A 81 6.48 -3.49 -9.25
N GLU A 82 5.52 -4.12 -9.90
CA GLU A 82 5.41 -5.58 -10.05
C GLU A 82 5.31 -5.95 -11.52
N ALA A 83 6.15 -6.87 -11.99
CA ALA A 83 6.08 -7.36 -13.35
C ALA A 83 6.41 -8.84 -13.45
N ILE A 84 5.80 -9.49 -14.44
CA ILE A 84 6.13 -10.88 -14.82
C ILE A 84 6.60 -10.93 -16.27
N TYR A 85 7.58 -11.78 -16.52
CA TYR A 85 8.11 -12.17 -17.82
C TYR A 85 8.02 -13.69 -17.92
N LEU A 86 7.24 -14.23 -18.85
CA LEU A 86 6.94 -15.65 -18.92
C LEU A 86 7.29 -16.17 -20.32
N HIS A 87 8.46 -16.79 -20.43
CA HIS A 87 8.99 -17.28 -21.69
C HIS A 87 8.61 -18.73 -21.96
N GLY A 88 8.61 -19.14 -23.23
CA GLY A 88 8.36 -20.53 -23.61
C GLY A 88 6.92 -21.01 -23.44
N LEU A 89 5.96 -20.11 -23.35
CA LEU A 89 4.54 -20.44 -23.39
C LEU A 89 4.10 -20.82 -24.81
N PRO A 90 3.11 -21.71 -24.97
CA PRO A 90 2.52 -22.00 -26.26
C PRO A 90 1.96 -20.72 -26.92
N ALA A 91 2.17 -20.55 -28.23
CA ALA A 91 1.68 -19.39 -28.97
C ALA A 91 0.15 -19.29 -28.88
N GLY A 92 -0.38 -18.09 -28.67
CA GLY A 92 -1.81 -17.82 -28.63
C GLY A 92 -2.27 -17.02 -27.42
N ALA A 93 -3.58 -17.03 -27.19
CA ALA A 93 -4.20 -16.43 -26.02
C ALA A 93 -4.04 -17.34 -24.80
N CYS A 94 -3.67 -16.74 -23.67
CA CYS A 94 -3.53 -17.41 -22.38
C CYS A 94 -4.39 -16.70 -21.33
N THR A 95 -5.02 -17.47 -20.46
CA THR A 95 -5.67 -16.95 -19.26
C THR A 95 -4.66 -16.98 -18.10
N LEU A 96 -4.44 -15.81 -17.50
CA LEU A 96 -3.72 -15.68 -16.23
C LEU A 96 -4.70 -15.76 -15.09
N SER A 97 -4.48 -16.66 -14.15
CA SER A 97 -5.20 -16.76 -12.88
C SER A 97 -4.23 -16.65 -11.71
N ILE A 98 -4.68 -16.06 -10.60
CA ILE A 98 -3.95 -16.01 -9.33
C ILE A 98 -4.91 -16.50 -8.23
N ASN A 99 -4.49 -17.53 -7.47
CA ASN A 99 -5.33 -18.20 -6.46
C ASN A 99 -6.70 -18.63 -7.04
N ASP A 100 -6.67 -19.30 -8.20
CA ASP A 100 -7.83 -19.74 -8.98
C ASP A 100 -8.76 -18.62 -9.48
N GLN A 101 -8.44 -17.35 -9.20
CA GLN A 101 -9.20 -16.21 -9.67
C GLN A 101 -8.66 -15.74 -11.03
N PRO A 102 -9.49 -15.67 -12.09
CA PRO A 102 -9.08 -15.11 -13.38
C PRO A 102 -8.70 -13.64 -13.25
N ILE A 103 -7.51 -13.29 -13.70
CA ILE A 103 -6.99 -11.92 -13.70
C ILE A 103 -7.18 -11.26 -15.06
N GLY A 104 -6.95 -12.01 -16.12
CA GLY A 104 -7.12 -11.52 -17.47
C GLY A 104 -6.64 -12.49 -18.53
N ASN A 105 -6.95 -12.15 -19.79
CA ASN A 105 -6.50 -12.87 -20.97
C ASN A 105 -5.41 -12.05 -21.67
N TYR A 106 -4.28 -12.69 -21.95
CA TYR A 106 -3.10 -12.07 -22.53
C TYR A 106 -2.55 -12.96 -23.64
N THR A 107 -1.95 -12.39 -24.67
CA THR A 107 -1.19 -13.20 -25.62
C THR A 107 0.12 -13.67 -24.99
N SER A 108 0.60 -14.84 -25.43
CA SER A 108 1.93 -15.33 -25.02
C SER A 108 3.02 -14.28 -25.29
N ALA A 109 2.92 -13.50 -26.37
CA ALA A 109 3.86 -12.43 -26.69
C ALA A 109 3.86 -11.28 -25.65
N ILE A 110 2.70 -10.91 -25.10
CA ILE A 110 2.61 -9.91 -24.02
C ILE A 110 3.25 -10.46 -22.76
N LEU A 111 2.94 -11.70 -22.39
CA LEU A 111 3.50 -12.36 -21.21
C LEU A 111 5.01 -12.54 -21.31
N GLU A 112 5.54 -12.78 -22.51
CA GLU A 112 6.96 -12.90 -22.78
C GLU A 112 7.69 -11.55 -22.74
N SER A 113 7.06 -10.47 -23.25
CA SER A 113 7.68 -9.15 -23.28
C SER A 113 7.68 -8.48 -21.88
N LYS A 114 6.54 -8.38 -21.25
CA LYS A 114 6.31 -7.90 -19.89
C LYS A 114 4.81 -7.74 -19.62
N LEU A 115 4.36 -8.21 -18.47
CA LEU A 115 3.06 -7.84 -17.91
C LEU A 115 3.26 -7.16 -16.56
N GLU A 116 2.87 -5.89 -16.46
CA GLU A 116 2.88 -5.12 -15.22
C GLU A 116 1.60 -5.43 -14.41
N LEU A 117 1.77 -5.83 -13.15
CA LEU A 117 0.68 -6.27 -12.28
C LEU A 117 0.21 -5.19 -11.31
N GLU A 118 1.04 -4.17 -11.03
CA GLU A 118 0.79 -3.18 -9.99
C GLU A 118 -0.50 -2.37 -10.16
N ASN A 119 -1.05 -2.31 -11.37
CA ASN A 119 -2.30 -1.58 -11.67
C ASN A 119 -3.49 -2.49 -11.97
N ILE A 120 -3.33 -3.81 -11.87
CA ILE A 120 -4.41 -4.76 -12.12
C ILE A 120 -5.21 -4.96 -10.83
N GLU A 121 -6.36 -4.29 -10.76
CA GLU A 121 -7.22 -4.24 -9.55
C GLU A 121 -7.80 -5.59 -9.13
N SER A 122 -7.87 -6.54 -10.07
CA SER A 122 -8.35 -7.90 -9.80
C SER A 122 -7.34 -8.77 -9.06
N THR A 123 -6.07 -8.38 -8.99
CA THR A 123 -5.04 -9.19 -8.33
C THR A 123 -5.22 -9.22 -6.80
N PRO A 124 -4.99 -10.36 -6.13
CA PRO A 124 -5.13 -10.47 -4.68
C PRO A 124 -4.23 -9.50 -3.91
N GLN A 125 -2.98 -9.34 -4.34
CA GLN A 125 -2.02 -8.42 -3.70
C GLN A 125 -2.43 -6.95 -3.84
N TYR A 126 -3.04 -6.56 -4.97
CA TYR A 126 -3.61 -5.22 -5.11
C TYR A 126 -4.71 -4.97 -4.09
N ARG A 127 -5.66 -5.92 -3.97
CA ARG A 127 -6.78 -5.82 -3.03
C ARG A 127 -6.31 -5.80 -1.58
N GLN A 128 -5.34 -6.64 -1.23
CA GLN A 128 -4.75 -6.65 0.10
C GLN A 128 -4.07 -5.32 0.42
N ALA A 129 -3.28 -4.78 -0.51
CA ALA A 129 -2.64 -3.47 -0.35
C ALA A 129 -3.65 -2.31 -0.25
N LEU A 130 -4.77 -2.39 -0.98
CA LEU A 130 -5.87 -1.44 -0.89
C LEU A 130 -6.50 -1.44 0.51
N GLN A 131 -6.78 -2.61 1.09
CA GLN A 131 -7.30 -2.73 2.45
C GLN A 131 -6.37 -2.11 3.49
N VAL A 132 -5.05 -2.34 3.39
CA VAL A 132 -4.06 -1.70 4.26
C VAL A 132 -4.11 -0.17 4.14
N MET A 133 -4.20 0.34 2.91
CA MET A 133 -4.30 1.79 2.66
C MET A 133 -5.58 2.38 3.26
N GLU A 134 -6.73 1.71 3.10
CA GLU A 134 -8.03 2.14 3.64
C GLU A 134 -8.03 2.16 5.17
N LEU A 135 -7.48 1.14 5.82
CA LEU A 135 -7.34 1.13 7.28
C LEU A 135 -6.43 2.26 7.78
N ASN A 136 -5.31 2.52 7.10
CA ASN A 136 -4.46 3.66 7.43
C ASN A 136 -5.18 5.01 7.26
N ALA A 137 -5.97 5.17 6.20
CA ALA A 137 -6.77 6.36 5.99
C ALA A 137 -7.81 6.55 7.11
N LYS A 138 -8.50 5.47 7.49
CA LYS A 138 -9.46 5.46 8.59
C LYS A 138 -8.80 5.81 9.92
N ARG A 139 -7.65 5.19 10.26
CA ARG A 139 -6.86 5.53 11.44
C ARG A 139 -6.46 7.01 11.45
N ASN A 140 -6.02 7.54 10.31
CA ASN A 140 -5.65 8.95 10.21
C ASN A 140 -6.84 9.88 10.54
N ILE A 141 -8.02 9.61 10.00
CA ILE A 141 -9.22 10.43 10.21
C ILE A 141 -9.74 10.30 11.64
N GLU A 142 -9.82 9.08 12.17
CA GLU A 142 -10.48 8.79 13.43
C GLU A 142 -9.58 8.95 14.66
N VAL A 143 -8.26 8.98 14.46
CA VAL A 143 -7.27 9.04 15.56
C VAL A 143 -6.29 10.20 15.38
N VAL A 144 -5.51 10.21 14.29
CA VAL A 144 -4.41 11.15 14.13
C VAL A 144 -4.91 12.60 14.02
N VAL A 145 -6.00 12.82 13.28
CA VAL A 145 -6.60 14.16 13.14
C VAL A 145 -7.13 14.67 14.48
N PRO A 146 -7.94 13.91 15.26
CA PRO A 146 -8.36 14.33 16.59
C PRO A 146 -7.20 14.60 17.55
N LEU A 147 -6.18 13.76 17.63
CA LEU A 147 -5.00 13.99 18.45
C LEU A 147 -4.30 15.29 18.09
N ARG A 148 -4.09 15.52 16.80
CA ARG A 148 -3.48 16.76 16.31
C ARG A 148 -4.29 17.99 16.68
N ASP A 149 -5.62 17.88 16.66
CA ASP A 149 -6.52 18.99 16.99
C ASP A 149 -6.56 19.29 18.51
N LEU A 150 -6.36 18.28 19.38
CA LEU A 150 -6.13 18.46 20.82
C LEU A 150 -4.81 19.20 21.05
N TRP A 151 -3.71 18.78 20.45
CA TRP A 151 -2.40 19.44 20.57
C TRP A 151 -2.42 20.89 20.05
N ARG A 152 -3.13 21.15 18.95
CA ARG A 152 -3.33 22.51 18.44
C ARG A 152 -4.12 23.35 19.43
N ALA A 153 -5.15 22.79 20.05
CA ALA A 153 -5.94 23.48 21.06
C ALA A 153 -5.09 23.84 22.29
N GLN A 154 -4.27 22.91 22.81
CA GLN A 154 -3.33 23.18 23.92
C GLN A 154 -2.35 24.30 23.55
N LYS A 155 -1.70 24.21 22.38
CA LYS A 155 -0.76 25.25 21.91
C LYS A 155 -1.45 26.62 21.78
N THR A 156 -2.68 26.62 21.28
CA THR A 156 -3.45 27.88 21.12
C THR A 156 -3.86 28.44 22.47
N LEU A 157 -4.28 27.62 23.42
CA LEU A 157 -4.58 28.05 24.79
C LEU A 157 -3.36 28.71 25.43
N LEU A 158 -2.18 28.10 25.38
CA LEU A 158 -0.95 28.67 25.91
C LEU A 158 -0.61 30.01 25.28
N ARG A 159 -0.76 30.15 23.96
CA ARG A 159 -0.54 31.40 23.26
C ARG A 159 -1.55 32.47 23.68
N THR A 160 -2.84 32.14 23.73
CA THR A 160 -3.89 33.08 24.11
C THR A 160 -3.74 33.55 25.55
N ARG A 161 -3.28 32.70 26.48
CA ARG A 161 -2.96 33.11 27.86
C ARG A 161 -1.81 34.13 27.91
N ARG A 162 -0.77 33.98 27.07
CA ARG A 162 0.31 34.97 26.96
C ARG A 162 -0.19 36.31 26.39
N GLU A 163 -1.07 36.26 25.37
CA GLU A 163 -1.69 37.45 24.80
C GLU A 163 -2.55 38.18 25.85
N LEU A 164 -3.34 37.45 26.67
CA LEU A 164 -4.14 38.02 27.76
C LEU A 164 -3.25 38.66 28.86
N ALA A 165 -2.09 38.07 29.15
CA ALA A 165 -1.16 38.65 30.12
C ALA A 165 -0.64 40.05 29.70
N ALA A 166 -0.53 40.29 28.37
CA ALA A 166 -0.19 41.60 27.80
C ALA A 166 -1.38 42.54 27.68
N SER A 167 -2.64 42.03 27.70
CA SER A 167 -3.89 42.81 27.58
C SER A 167 -4.94 42.25 28.55
N PRO A 168 -4.82 42.49 29.85
CA PRO A 168 -5.60 41.78 30.89
C PRO A 168 -7.13 42.00 30.83
N ASP A 169 -7.58 43.11 30.23
CA ASP A 169 -9.00 43.46 30.15
C ASP A 169 -9.68 43.01 28.85
N ASP A 170 -8.99 42.34 27.96
CA ASP A 170 -9.55 41.84 26.71
C ASP A 170 -10.57 40.70 26.94
N ALA A 171 -11.86 41.07 26.82
CA ALA A 171 -12.96 40.15 27.00
C ALA A 171 -13.02 39.05 25.91
N ALA A 172 -12.53 39.30 24.71
CA ALA A 172 -12.48 38.32 23.64
C ALA A 172 -11.45 37.24 23.91
N LEU A 173 -10.26 37.62 24.42
CA LEU A 173 -9.25 36.67 24.86
C LEU A 173 -9.71 35.78 26.03
N LYS A 174 -10.39 36.42 27.03
CA LYS A 174 -10.98 35.66 28.16
C LYS A 174 -11.99 34.60 27.69
N LYS A 175 -12.91 35.00 26.77
CA LYS A 175 -13.88 34.07 26.20
C LYS A 175 -13.22 32.91 25.42
N ARG A 176 -12.17 33.21 24.64
CA ARG A 176 -11.39 32.18 23.91
C ARG A 176 -10.72 31.20 24.86
N ILE A 177 -10.11 31.68 25.92
CA ILE A 177 -9.47 30.83 26.95
C ILE A 177 -10.49 29.85 27.53
N THR A 178 -11.64 30.35 28.01
CA THR A 178 -12.70 29.51 28.58
C THR A 178 -13.19 28.45 27.59
N ALA A 179 -13.29 28.79 26.29
CA ALA A 179 -13.68 27.82 25.26
C ALA A 179 -12.65 26.71 25.08
N TYR A 180 -11.36 27.04 25.09
CA TYR A 180 -10.30 26.04 24.98
C TYR A 180 -10.15 25.23 26.27
N GLU A 181 -10.28 25.82 27.45
CA GLU A 181 -10.27 25.10 28.73
C GLU A 181 -11.40 24.08 28.80
N ARG A 182 -12.62 24.42 28.35
CA ARG A 182 -13.72 23.47 28.27
C ARG A 182 -13.44 22.33 27.27
N LYS A 183 -12.85 22.65 26.11
CA LYS A 183 -12.48 21.65 25.10
C LYS A 183 -11.42 20.67 25.64
N LEU A 184 -10.55 21.13 26.51
CA LEU A 184 -9.41 20.40 27.04
C LEU A 184 -9.62 19.86 28.46
N ALA A 185 -10.86 19.97 29.01
CA ALA A 185 -11.13 19.60 30.41
C ALA A 185 -10.70 18.17 30.75
N ASN A 186 -10.88 17.21 29.81
CA ASN A 186 -10.50 15.81 29.98
C ASN A 186 -9.48 15.39 28.91
N VAL A 187 -8.51 16.22 28.64
CA VAL A 187 -7.60 16.02 27.49
C VAL A 187 -6.76 14.75 27.62
N GLU A 188 -6.33 14.40 28.83
CA GLU A 188 -5.55 13.18 29.08
C GLU A 188 -6.37 11.92 28.82
N GLU A 189 -7.63 11.89 29.26
CA GLU A 189 -8.56 10.80 28.98
C GLU A 189 -8.86 10.68 27.48
N GLN A 190 -9.13 11.79 26.82
CA GLN A 190 -9.34 11.83 25.36
C GLN A 190 -8.10 11.30 24.58
N ILE A 191 -6.91 11.68 25.01
CA ILE A 191 -5.65 11.17 24.41
C ILE A 191 -5.52 9.66 24.63
N ALA A 192 -5.75 9.17 25.86
CA ALA A 192 -5.65 7.75 26.19
C ALA A 192 -6.66 6.89 25.40
N GLU A 193 -7.88 7.36 25.20
CA GLU A 193 -8.88 6.71 24.36
C GLU A 193 -8.43 6.64 22.89
N LEU A 194 -7.92 7.75 22.35
CA LEU A 194 -7.43 7.81 20.96
C LEU A 194 -6.19 6.94 20.76
N GLU A 195 -5.27 6.89 21.73
CA GLU A 195 -4.11 5.99 21.69
C GLU A 195 -4.52 4.52 21.73
N THR A 196 -5.50 4.18 22.56
CA THR A 196 -6.06 2.82 22.63
C THR A 196 -6.68 2.44 21.28
N LYS A 197 -7.46 3.34 20.68
CA LYS A 197 -8.04 3.16 19.36
C LYS A 197 -6.95 3.04 18.27
N SER A 198 -5.85 3.80 18.37
CA SER A 198 -4.71 3.69 17.47
C SER A 198 -4.11 2.28 17.46
N ARG A 199 -3.91 1.70 18.65
CA ARG A 199 -3.34 0.34 18.79
C ARG A 199 -4.21 -0.70 18.09
N VAL A 200 -5.54 -0.61 18.22
CA VAL A 200 -6.46 -1.53 17.52
C VAL A 200 -6.27 -1.46 16.01
N PHE A 201 -6.19 -0.25 15.44
CA PHE A 201 -5.91 -0.08 14.01
C PHE A 201 -4.53 -0.61 13.62
N GLU A 202 -3.52 -0.35 14.44
CA GLU A 202 -2.15 -0.81 14.17
C GLU A 202 -2.07 -2.33 14.15
N GLU A 203 -2.66 -3.01 15.13
CA GLU A 203 -2.73 -4.47 15.19
C GLU A 203 -3.44 -5.06 13.97
N GLU A 204 -4.55 -4.48 13.53
CA GLU A 204 -5.26 -4.90 12.34
C GLU A 204 -4.43 -4.68 11.07
N ILE A 205 -3.79 -3.51 10.94
CA ILE A 205 -2.89 -3.20 9.81
C ILE A 205 -1.73 -4.18 9.78
N TYR A 206 -1.06 -4.45 10.91
CA TYR A 206 0.04 -5.41 10.97
C TYR A 206 -0.39 -6.82 10.59
N LYS A 207 -1.59 -7.23 10.95
CA LYS A 207 -2.15 -8.54 10.61
C LYS A 207 -2.39 -8.68 9.10
N ILE A 208 -3.01 -7.68 8.48
CA ILE A 208 -3.33 -7.75 7.04
C ILE A 208 -2.19 -7.31 6.13
N ASN A 209 -1.16 -6.65 6.65
CA ASN A 209 0.01 -6.21 5.88
C ASN A 209 1.01 -7.35 5.60
N GLN A 210 0.74 -8.56 6.08
CA GLN A 210 1.58 -9.72 5.78
C GLN A 210 1.25 -10.25 4.39
N PRO A 211 2.19 -10.21 3.42
CA PRO A 211 1.93 -10.69 2.08
C PRO A 211 1.53 -12.18 2.09
N GLN A 212 0.53 -12.54 1.32
CA GLN A 212 0.08 -13.92 1.18
C GLN A 212 0.79 -14.60 0.01
N ALA A 213 0.94 -15.92 0.09
CA ALA A 213 1.40 -16.71 -1.04
C ALA A 213 0.40 -16.64 -2.19
N LEU A 214 0.89 -16.49 -3.41
CA LEU A 214 0.11 -16.31 -4.64
C LEU A 214 0.38 -17.48 -5.58
N GLN A 215 -0.64 -18.26 -5.88
CA GLN A 215 -0.57 -19.36 -6.84
C GLN A 215 -0.88 -18.81 -8.24
N PHE A 216 0.13 -18.72 -9.08
CA PHE A 216 0.00 -18.30 -10.47
C PHE A 216 -0.28 -19.49 -11.36
N ARG A 217 -1.26 -19.38 -12.22
CA ARG A 217 -1.59 -20.35 -13.24
C ARG A 217 -1.84 -19.64 -14.56
N ILE A 218 -1.09 -20.02 -15.57
CA ILE A 218 -1.21 -19.52 -16.94
C ILE A 218 -1.56 -20.69 -17.83
N VAL A 219 -2.71 -20.62 -18.49
CA VAL A 219 -3.21 -21.71 -19.34
C VAL A 219 -3.58 -21.14 -20.72
N ARG A 220 -3.12 -21.80 -21.77
CA ARG A 220 -3.52 -21.50 -23.14
C ARG A 220 -5.03 -21.71 -23.30
N GLN A 221 -5.69 -20.75 -23.91
CA GLN A 221 -7.08 -20.91 -24.32
C GLN A 221 -7.16 -21.87 -25.52
N THR A 222 -7.97 -22.91 -25.38
CA THR A 222 -8.34 -23.75 -26.51
C THR A 222 -9.30 -22.98 -27.41
N PRO A 223 -9.13 -22.97 -28.73
CA PRO A 223 -10.02 -22.28 -29.66
C PRO A 223 -11.44 -22.82 -29.59
#